data_738700b2126fad6d0ea3ee41aaf59829
#
_entry.id   738700b2126fad6d0ea3ee41aaf59829
#
_cell.length_a   1.000
_cell.length_b   1.000
_cell.length_c   1.000
_cell.angle_alpha   90.00
_cell.angle_beta   90.00
_cell.angle_gamma   90.00
#
_symmetry.space_group_name_H-M   'P 1'
#
loop_
_entity.id
_entity.type
_entity.pdbx_description
1 polymer ?
#
loop_
_entity_poly.entity_id
_entity_poly.type
_entity_poly.pdbx_seq_one_letter_code
_entity_poly.pdbx_strand_id
1 'polypeptide(L)'
;MLTSSPLSPPSILFPIVWTILYILIGISIYIIVKKNPKDVSEAKLIYYVALVTNALWTPIFFGFKEYFLAFLWIIMLIVFVSAMIIKFYKIDKTSAYLQIPYLIWLLFAAYLNFGIVVLN
;
A
#
# COMPACT_ATOMS: atom_id res chain seq x y z
N MET A 1 -1.50 -16.97 -20.46
CA MET A 1 -1.26 -15.55 -20.15
C MET A 1 -2.51 -14.92 -19.57
N LEU A 2 -2.34 -14.06 -18.58
CA LEU A 2 -3.49 -13.43 -17.94
C LEU A 2 -4.06 -12.31 -18.79
N THR A 3 -5.40 -12.22 -18.82
CA THR A 3 -6.08 -11.08 -19.39
C THR A 3 -6.11 -9.96 -18.37
N SER A 4 -5.55 -8.81 -18.70
CA SER A 4 -5.51 -7.65 -17.82
C SER A 4 -6.46 -6.56 -18.27
N SER A 5 -6.66 -5.56 -17.41
CA SER A 5 -7.49 -4.41 -17.74
C SER A 5 -6.89 -3.64 -18.92
N PRO A 6 -7.70 -3.11 -19.84
CA PRO A 6 -7.19 -2.25 -20.92
C PRO A 6 -6.53 -0.96 -20.42
N LEU A 7 -6.74 -0.60 -19.15
CA LEU A 7 -6.11 0.57 -18.53
C LEU A 7 -4.80 0.22 -17.82
N SER A 8 -4.30 -1.01 -17.97
CA SER A 8 -3.04 -1.41 -17.34
C SER A 8 -1.87 -0.59 -17.87
N PRO A 9 -1.04 -0.01 -16.99
CA PRO A 9 0.13 0.76 -17.41
C PRO A 9 1.25 -0.15 -17.94
N PRO A 10 2.26 0.41 -18.62
CA PRO A 10 3.44 -0.36 -18.99
C PRO A 10 4.11 -0.97 -17.76
N SER A 11 4.67 -2.17 -17.91
CA SER A 11 5.27 -2.91 -16.80
C SER A 11 6.44 -2.17 -16.14
N ILE A 12 7.18 -1.36 -16.91
CA ILE A 12 8.31 -0.58 -16.38
C ILE A 12 7.84 0.48 -15.37
N LEU A 13 6.60 0.91 -15.43
CA LEU A 13 6.06 1.93 -14.54
C LEU A 13 5.99 1.43 -13.09
N PHE A 14 5.69 0.15 -12.89
CA PHE A 14 5.49 -0.40 -11.55
C PHE A 14 6.72 -0.26 -10.64
N PRO A 15 7.93 -0.67 -11.03
CA PRO A 15 9.10 -0.50 -10.15
C PRO A 15 9.43 0.97 -9.91
N ILE A 16 9.21 1.84 -10.88
CA ILE A 16 9.45 3.28 -10.71
C ILE A 16 8.50 3.85 -9.65
N VAL A 17 7.21 3.58 -9.79
CA VAL A 17 6.20 4.08 -8.85
C VAL A 17 6.45 3.52 -7.46
N TRP A 18 6.70 2.21 -7.33
CA TRP A 18 6.93 1.60 -6.03
C TRP A 18 8.16 2.18 -5.33
N THR A 19 9.24 2.45 -6.08
CA THR A 19 10.43 3.08 -5.51
C THR A 19 10.09 4.44 -4.92
N ILE A 20 9.36 5.27 -5.67
CA ILE A 20 8.96 6.59 -5.20
C ILE A 20 8.09 6.47 -3.95
N LEU A 21 7.11 5.54 -3.97
CA LEU A 21 6.20 5.35 -2.84
C LEU A 21 6.94 4.90 -1.59
N TYR A 22 7.89 3.96 -1.71
CA TYR A 22 8.67 3.51 -0.55
C TYR A 22 9.52 4.64 0.04
N ILE A 23 10.05 5.52 -0.80
CA ILE A 23 10.76 6.70 -0.31
C ILE A 23 9.81 7.61 0.49
N LEU A 24 8.62 7.86 -0.04
CA LEU A 24 7.64 8.73 0.62
C LEU A 24 7.17 8.15 1.95
N ILE A 25 6.85 6.86 2.00
CA ILE A 25 6.39 6.25 3.25
C ILE A 25 7.52 6.12 4.26
N GLY A 26 8.76 5.95 3.79
CA GLY A 26 9.94 5.98 4.67
C GLY A 26 10.12 7.34 5.33
N ILE A 27 9.98 8.42 4.57
CA ILE A 27 10.02 9.77 5.12
C ILE A 27 8.86 9.98 6.11
N SER A 28 7.69 9.46 5.77
CA SER A 28 6.50 9.55 6.62
C SER A 28 6.75 8.98 8.01
N ILE A 29 7.23 7.74 8.10
CA ILE A 29 7.50 7.12 9.40
C ILE A 29 8.66 7.80 10.13
N TYR A 30 9.67 8.28 9.38
CA TYR A 30 10.77 9.02 9.99
C TYR A 30 10.26 10.25 10.74
N ILE A 31 9.34 11.02 10.14
CA ILE A 31 8.76 12.20 10.79
C ILE A 31 8.05 11.81 12.09
N ILE A 32 7.28 10.74 12.07
CA ILE A 32 6.54 10.26 13.24
C ILE A 32 7.50 9.87 14.36
N VAL A 33 8.53 9.07 14.03
CA VAL A 33 9.50 8.60 15.03
C VAL A 33 10.28 9.78 15.62
N LYS A 34 10.64 10.76 14.79
CA LYS A 34 11.38 11.94 15.25
C LYS A 34 10.55 12.80 16.19
N LYS A 35 9.25 12.92 15.96
CA LYS A 35 8.35 13.63 16.87
C LYS A 35 8.16 12.91 18.20
N ASN A 36 8.36 11.61 18.20
CA ASN A 36 8.29 10.77 19.40
C ASN A 36 7.01 11.02 20.22
N PRO A 37 5.81 10.84 19.63
CA PRO A 37 4.57 11.01 20.38
C PRO A 37 4.41 9.94 21.43
N LYS A 38 3.49 10.15 22.39
CA LYS A 38 3.24 9.17 23.45
C LYS A 38 2.84 7.80 22.91
N ASP A 39 2.14 7.78 21.80
CA ASP A 39 1.66 6.54 21.15
C ASP A 39 2.54 6.14 19.96
N VAL A 40 3.83 6.45 19.99
CA VAL A 40 4.75 6.11 18.89
C VAL A 40 4.81 4.60 18.65
N SER A 41 4.69 3.78 19.68
CA SER A 41 4.69 2.33 19.54
C SER A 41 3.51 1.84 18.71
N GLU A 42 2.33 2.42 18.91
CA GLU A 42 1.14 2.07 18.12
C GLU A 42 1.32 2.53 16.66
N ALA A 43 1.89 3.72 16.44
CA ALA A 43 2.15 4.22 15.11
C ALA A 43 3.13 3.32 14.35
N LYS A 44 4.19 2.87 15.02
CA LYS A 44 5.15 1.91 14.44
C LYS A 44 4.49 0.58 14.14
N LEU A 45 3.63 0.09 15.05
CA LEU A 45 2.96 -1.19 14.87
C LEU A 45 2.10 -1.18 13.61
N ILE A 46 1.26 -0.18 13.43
CA ILE A 46 0.40 -0.12 12.24
C ILE A 46 1.23 0.04 10.96
N TYR A 47 2.34 0.78 11.05
CA TYR A 47 3.26 0.92 9.91
C TYR A 47 3.84 -0.42 9.51
N TYR A 48 4.36 -1.19 10.47
CA TYR A 48 4.97 -2.48 10.17
C TYR A 48 3.93 -3.52 9.74
N VAL A 49 2.75 -3.51 10.33
CA VAL A 49 1.65 -4.40 9.90
C VAL A 49 1.29 -4.12 8.44
N ALA A 50 1.14 -2.85 8.08
CA ALA A 50 0.84 -2.47 6.70
C ALA A 50 1.99 -2.86 5.75
N LEU A 51 3.23 -2.64 6.17
CA LEU A 51 4.40 -2.97 5.34
C LEU A 51 4.51 -4.46 5.07
N VAL A 52 4.32 -5.30 6.11
CA VAL A 52 4.35 -6.76 5.97
C VAL A 52 3.19 -7.24 5.10
N THR A 53 2.00 -6.68 5.30
CA THR A 53 0.83 -7.02 4.49
C THR A 53 1.09 -6.70 3.02
N ASN A 54 1.70 -5.54 2.75
CA ASN A 54 2.09 -5.15 1.39
C ASN A 54 3.10 -6.13 0.79
N ALA A 55 4.13 -6.50 1.56
CA ALA A 55 5.16 -7.42 1.09
C ALA A 55 4.58 -8.79 0.75
N LEU A 56 3.59 -9.26 1.50
CA LEU A 56 2.99 -10.58 1.28
C LEU A 56 2.04 -10.61 0.09
N TRP A 57 1.53 -9.46 -0.36
CA TRP A 57 0.65 -9.41 -1.53
C TRP A 57 1.35 -9.95 -2.80
N THR A 58 2.61 -9.58 -2.99
CA THR A 58 3.38 -9.99 -4.19
C THR A 58 3.45 -11.51 -4.35
N PRO A 59 3.87 -12.30 -3.34
CA PRO A 59 3.87 -13.75 -3.50
C PRO A 59 2.47 -14.34 -3.66
N ILE A 60 1.45 -13.77 -3.03
CA ILE A 60 0.07 -14.26 -3.19
C ILE A 60 -0.38 -14.07 -4.64
N PHE A 61 -0.11 -12.90 -5.21
CA PHE A 61 -0.54 -12.58 -6.58
C PHE A 61 0.31 -13.30 -7.62
N PHE A 62 1.63 -13.17 -7.54
CA PHE A 62 2.54 -13.66 -8.59
C PHE A 62 3.03 -15.09 -8.34
N GLY A 63 3.28 -15.44 -7.07
CA GLY A 63 3.80 -16.77 -6.73
C GLY A 63 2.73 -17.85 -6.74
N PHE A 64 1.69 -17.67 -5.97
CA PHE A 64 0.61 -18.66 -5.87
C PHE A 64 -0.48 -18.46 -6.91
N LYS A 65 -0.49 -17.30 -7.58
CA LYS A 65 -1.49 -16.94 -8.59
C LYS A 65 -2.92 -17.01 -8.06
N GLU A 66 -3.08 -16.74 -6.76
CA GLU A 66 -4.37 -16.68 -6.07
C GLU A 66 -4.95 -15.27 -6.19
N TYR A 67 -5.50 -14.94 -7.36
CA TYR A 67 -5.87 -13.57 -7.70
C TYR A 67 -7.05 -13.05 -6.88
N PHE A 68 -8.02 -13.91 -6.55
CA PHE A 68 -9.12 -13.49 -5.70
C PHE A 68 -8.65 -13.25 -4.27
N LEU A 69 -7.81 -14.15 -3.72
CA LEU A 69 -7.22 -13.95 -2.41
C LEU A 69 -6.35 -12.69 -2.38
N ALA A 70 -5.57 -12.45 -3.45
CA ALA A 70 -4.75 -11.25 -3.56
C ALA A 70 -5.63 -9.99 -3.56
N PHE A 71 -6.79 -10.03 -4.20
CA PHE A 71 -7.72 -8.91 -4.19
C PHE A 71 -8.23 -8.62 -2.78
N LEU A 72 -8.64 -9.65 -2.05
CA LEU A 72 -9.07 -9.47 -0.65
C LEU A 72 -7.92 -8.95 0.21
N TRP A 73 -6.71 -9.42 -0.07
CA TRP A 73 -5.50 -9.01 0.67
C TRP A 73 -5.21 -7.52 0.47
N ILE A 74 -5.31 -7.02 -0.77
CA ILE A 74 -5.06 -5.61 -1.04
C ILE A 74 -6.17 -4.72 -0.46
N ILE A 75 -7.40 -5.21 -0.39
CA ILE A 75 -8.48 -4.49 0.30
C ILE A 75 -8.15 -4.35 1.79
N MET A 76 -7.67 -5.42 2.43
CA MET A 76 -7.22 -5.37 3.82
C MET A 76 -6.08 -4.36 4.00
N LEU A 77 -5.13 -4.36 3.06
CA LEU A 77 -4.01 -3.41 3.08
C LEU A 77 -4.51 -1.97 2.96
N ILE A 78 -5.49 -1.71 2.11
CA ILE A 78 -6.09 -0.38 1.97
C ILE A 78 -6.70 0.08 3.29
N VAL A 79 -7.38 -0.81 4.02
CA VAL A 79 -7.93 -0.51 5.35
C VAL A 79 -6.80 -0.14 6.31
N PHE A 80 -5.73 -0.92 6.35
CA PHE A 80 -4.60 -0.66 7.25
C PHE A 80 -3.92 0.68 6.92
N VAL A 81 -3.69 0.96 5.65
CA VAL A 81 -3.06 2.22 5.23
C VAL A 81 -3.96 3.41 5.53
N SER A 82 -5.27 3.27 5.32
CA SER A 82 -6.22 4.33 5.66
C SER A 82 -6.21 4.63 7.16
N ALA A 83 -6.21 3.59 7.99
CA ALA A 83 -6.12 3.75 9.45
C ALA A 83 -4.79 4.40 9.85
N MET A 84 -3.69 4.00 9.21
CA MET A 84 -2.37 4.58 9.45
C MET A 84 -2.34 6.06 9.09
N ILE A 85 -2.92 6.44 7.97
CA ILE A 85 -2.97 7.85 7.55
C ILE A 85 -3.75 8.68 8.57
N ILE A 86 -4.88 8.17 9.05
CA ILE A 86 -5.68 8.86 10.07
C ILE A 86 -4.87 9.04 11.34
N LYS A 87 -4.19 8.00 11.79
CA LYS A 87 -3.37 8.07 13.01
C LYS A 87 -2.22 9.04 12.84
N PHE A 88 -1.50 8.97 11.71
CA PHE A 88 -0.38 9.86 11.44
C PHE A 88 -0.82 11.30 11.32
N TYR A 89 -1.99 11.55 10.73
CA TYR A 89 -2.54 12.90 10.60
C TYR A 89 -2.71 13.60 11.95
N LYS A 90 -3.08 12.84 12.96
CA LYS A 90 -3.24 13.38 14.32
C LYS A 90 -1.91 13.74 14.98
N ILE A 91 -0.80 13.18 14.48
CA ILE A 91 0.55 13.44 15.00
C ILE A 91 1.24 14.52 14.17
N ASP A 92 1.20 14.37 12.85
CA ASP A 92 1.85 15.29 11.90
C ASP A 92 1.15 15.19 10.56
N LYS A 93 0.59 16.30 10.11
CA LYS A 93 -0.17 16.33 8.83
C LYS A 93 0.70 16.01 7.62
N THR A 94 1.95 16.49 7.61
CA THR A 94 2.87 16.24 6.50
C THR A 94 3.14 14.75 6.36
N SER A 95 3.36 14.07 7.48
CA SER A 95 3.57 12.62 7.47
C SER A 95 2.39 11.88 6.84
N ALA A 96 1.16 12.27 7.21
CA ALA A 96 -0.04 11.66 6.62
C ALA A 96 -0.14 11.94 5.13
N TYR A 97 0.11 13.18 4.71
CA TYR A 97 0.01 13.57 3.29
C TYR A 97 1.01 12.83 2.42
N LEU A 98 2.18 12.49 2.94
CA LEU A 98 3.18 11.72 2.20
C LEU A 98 2.70 10.30 1.87
N GLN A 99 1.68 9.80 2.56
CA GLN A 99 1.12 8.48 2.31
C GLN A 99 -0.10 8.49 1.39
N ILE A 100 -0.62 9.66 1.04
CA ILE A 100 -1.77 9.76 0.14
C ILE A 100 -1.47 9.17 -1.25
N PRO A 101 -0.32 9.46 -1.89
CA PRO A 101 0.00 8.81 -3.16
C PRO A 101 0.05 7.28 -3.06
N TYR A 102 0.51 6.76 -1.93
CA TYR A 102 0.52 5.32 -1.67
C TYR A 102 -0.91 4.76 -1.66
N LEU A 103 -1.83 5.40 -0.94
CA LEU A 103 -3.23 4.97 -0.90
C LEU A 103 -3.87 5.01 -2.29
N ILE A 104 -3.62 6.08 -3.05
CA ILE A 104 -4.15 6.21 -4.41
C ILE A 104 -3.63 5.07 -5.29
N TRP A 105 -2.34 4.75 -5.20
CA TRP A 105 -1.76 3.65 -5.96
C TRP A 105 -2.36 2.31 -5.57
N LEU A 106 -2.61 2.09 -4.27
CA LEU A 106 -3.24 0.85 -3.80
C LEU A 106 -4.66 0.71 -4.35
N LEU A 107 -5.42 1.80 -4.41
CA LEU A 107 -6.76 1.79 -5.01
C LEU A 107 -6.69 1.42 -6.49
N PHE A 108 -5.72 1.96 -7.22
CA PHE A 108 -5.50 1.62 -8.62
C PHE A 108 -5.07 0.16 -8.77
N ALA A 109 -4.15 -0.31 -7.92
CA ALA A 109 -3.71 -1.71 -7.93
C ALA A 109 -4.87 -2.66 -7.61
N ALA A 110 -5.76 -2.28 -6.70
CA ALA A 110 -6.96 -3.07 -6.40
C ALA A 110 -7.88 -3.15 -7.62
N TYR A 111 -8.03 -2.05 -8.34
CA TYR A 111 -8.81 -2.03 -9.57
C TYR A 111 -8.23 -3.00 -10.61
N LEU A 112 -6.91 -2.96 -10.81
CA LEU A 112 -6.25 -3.86 -11.75
C LEU A 112 -6.39 -5.33 -11.31
N ASN A 113 -6.22 -5.59 -10.03
CA ASN A 113 -6.37 -6.94 -9.47
C ASN A 113 -7.80 -7.46 -9.66
N PHE A 114 -8.79 -6.60 -9.41
CA PHE A 114 -10.18 -6.95 -9.62
C PHE A 114 -10.46 -7.26 -11.09
N GLY A 115 -9.88 -6.49 -12.01
CA GLY A 115 -9.99 -6.74 -13.44
C GLY A 115 -9.47 -8.12 -13.82
N ILE A 116 -8.35 -8.54 -13.25
CA ILE A 116 -7.80 -9.87 -13.50
C ILE A 116 -8.74 -10.95 -12.97
N VAL A 117 -9.32 -10.78 -11.78
CA VAL A 117 -10.29 -11.73 -11.21
C VAL A 117 -11.50 -11.89 -12.11
N VAL A 118 -12.05 -10.77 -12.60
CA VAL A 118 -13.26 -10.78 -13.42
C VAL A 118 -13.01 -11.34 -14.80
N LEU A 119 -11.85 -11.02 -15.41
CA LEU A 119 -11.53 -11.40 -16.79
C LEU A 119 -10.91 -12.80 -16.91
N ASN A 120 -10.54 -13.40 -15.81
CA ASN A 120 -9.94 -14.73 -15.80
C ASN A 120 -10.65 -15.64 -14.79
#